data_a47769d14e82c80c68a85dfd9772f0cc
#
_entry.id   a47769d14e82c80c68a85dfd9772f0cc
#
_cell.length_a   1.000
_cell.length_b   1.000
_cell.length_c   1.000
_cell.angle_alpha   90.00
_cell.angle_beta   90.00
_cell.angle_gamma   90.00
#
_symmetry.space_group_name_H-M   'P 1'
#
loop_
_entity.id
_entity.type
_entity.pdbx_description
1 polymer ?
#
loop_
_entity_poly.entity_id
_entity_poly.type
_entity_poly.pdbx_seq_one_letter_code
_entity_poly.pdbx_strand_id
1 'polypeptide(L)'
;MTQPSASPTVPTQSPAPSAATTTPIDSLEYWTAGAREVRTFRGHSHGVWSVAFAPDGLTLASAGVDRLVRIWDIETGRLLRSLRGHTHDIRSVLYTPDGLSLATGSEDRTIRLWNPKTGEPLKLLFTRYDHNITSLSLSPDGLMLARGSHNKDIKIWEVTTGTELMTLLGKDQYDHHWSVCVAFSPDGRHLASGMDIGKIKIWEVLPSGEEKVLINGHWQETEEDSTETRGYFIEDDGGFQKPMDYWIGAMTFTPDGKYLITGSRDQTIKMFEMPEALEHRTLKGHGGWVRSLVVTGDGKVLISSGDDNTIRFWDLKSGRCFRTLKGHQGGVRGVALSPDGLRLASASWDRTVKLWEGGAEPVE
;
A
#
# COMPACT_ATOMS: atom_id res chain seq x y z
N MET A 1 30.33 -3.25 -69.08
CA MET A 1 29.54 -2.07 -68.68
C MET A 1 28.50 -2.54 -67.68
N THR A 2 28.84 -2.44 -66.41
CA THR A 2 27.98 -2.85 -65.30
C THR A 2 27.41 -1.58 -64.67
N GLN A 3 26.09 -1.51 -64.55
CA GLN A 3 25.35 -0.41 -63.89
C GLN A 3 25.50 -0.52 -62.38
N PRO A 4 25.58 0.59 -61.65
CA PRO A 4 25.57 0.56 -60.19
C PRO A 4 24.13 0.43 -59.66
N SER A 5 23.97 -0.47 -58.64
CA SER A 5 22.74 -0.69 -57.92
C SER A 5 22.40 0.50 -56.99
N ALA A 6 21.17 0.96 -57.07
CA ALA A 6 20.63 1.98 -56.19
C ALA A 6 20.44 1.45 -54.76
N SER A 7 20.96 2.16 -53.77
CA SER A 7 20.71 1.91 -52.35
C SER A 7 19.28 2.32 -51.95
N PRO A 8 18.61 1.60 -51.03
CA PRO A 8 17.28 1.99 -50.59
C PRO A 8 17.36 3.16 -49.63
N THR A 9 16.57 4.20 -49.91
CA THR A 9 16.35 5.37 -49.04
C THR A 9 15.57 4.91 -47.77
N VAL A 10 16.18 5.15 -46.61
CA VAL A 10 15.53 5.01 -45.29
C VAL A 10 14.48 6.13 -45.13
N PRO A 11 13.22 5.82 -44.78
CA PRO A 11 12.25 6.87 -44.49
C PRO A 11 12.64 7.62 -43.21
N THR A 12 12.75 8.94 -43.32
CA THR A 12 12.91 9.83 -42.17
C THR A 12 11.68 9.76 -41.27
N GLN A 13 11.85 9.22 -40.06
CA GLN A 13 10.84 9.30 -39.01
C GLN A 13 10.63 10.79 -38.64
N SER A 14 9.38 11.19 -38.70
CA SER A 14 8.95 12.47 -38.13
C SER A 14 9.30 12.52 -36.62
N PRO A 15 9.76 13.65 -36.09
CA PRO A 15 10.05 13.79 -34.69
C PRO A 15 8.75 13.53 -33.89
N ALA A 16 8.84 12.69 -32.86
CA ALA A 16 7.77 12.49 -31.90
C ALA A 16 7.34 13.85 -31.31
N PRO A 17 6.05 14.06 -31.03
CA PRO A 17 5.61 15.31 -30.42
C PRO A 17 6.36 15.52 -29.12
N SER A 18 6.96 16.69 -28.98
CA SER A 18 7.63 17.17 -27.77
C SER A 18 6.68 16.97 -26.59
N ALA A 19 7.08 16.18 -25.61
CA ALA A 19 6.38 16.10 -24.34
C ALA A 19 6.31 17.52 -23.77
N ALA A 20 5.10 18.04 -23.66
CA ALA A 20 4.87 19.31 -22.99
C ALA A 20 5.43 19.15 -21.57
N THR A 21 6.42 19.94 -21.22
CA THR A 21 6.94 20.08 -19.87
C THR A 21 5.85 20.74 -19.03
N THR A 22 4.91 19.92 -18.52
CA THR A 22 3.99 20.37 -17.48
C THR A 22 4.84 20.55 -16.22
N THR A 23 4.90 21.78 -15.71
CA THR A 23 5.44 22.06 -14.37
C THR A 23 4.85 21.07 -13.39
N PRO A 24 5.66 20.42 -12.54
CA PRO A 24 5.14 19.49 -11.54
C PRO A 24 4.08 20.19 -10.70
N ILE A 25 2.91 19.59 -10.58
CA ILE A 25 1.82 20.13 -9.79
C ILE A 25 2.24 20.11 -8.32
N ASP A 26 2.11 21.26 -7.65
CA ASP A 26 2.25 21.33 -6.21
C ASP A 26 1.06 20.61 -5.55
N SER A 27 1.31 19.43 -5.00
CA SER A 27 0.24 18.60 -4.43
C SER A 27 -0.45 19.27 -3.26
N LEU A 28 0.28 20.05 -2.44
CA LEU A 28 -0.28 20.76 -1.31
C LEU A 28 -1.26 21.84 -1.76
N GLU A 29 -0.89 22.63 -2.76
CA GLU A 29 -1.76 23.63 -3.35
C GLU A 29 -2.99 22.97 -3.98
N TYR A 30 -2.78 21.93 -4.80
CA TYR A 30 -3.85 21.22 -5.50
C TYR A 30 -4.90 20.64 -4.54
N TRP A 31 -4.48 19.88 -3.52
CA TRP A 31 -5.40 19.28 -2.57
C TRP A 31 -5.94 20.26 -1.53
N THR A 32 -5.29 21.40 -1.32
CA THR A 32 -5.81 22.47 -0.46
C THR A 32 -6.90 23.27 -1.17
N ALA A 33 -6.82 23.46 -2.48
CA ALA A 33 -7.81 24.19 -3.27
C ALA A 33 -9.19 23.53 -3.22
N GLY A 34 -9.26 22.20 -3.24
CA GLY A 34 -10.52 21.47 -3.14
C GLY A 34 -10.31 19.95 -3.14
N ALA A 35 -11.35 19.19 -2.85
CA ALA A 35 -11.44 17.76 -3.13
C ALA A 35 -12.91 17.34 -3.11
N ARG A 36 -13.34 16.68 -4.18
CA ARG A 36 -14.74 16.24 -4.35
C ARG A 36 -14.80 14.78 -4.78
N GLU A 37 -15.90 14.11 -4.43
CA GLU A 37 -16.21 12.81 -5.00
C GLU A 37 -16.66 13.00 -6.46
N VAL A 38 -15.96 12.32 -7.38
CA VAL A 38 -16.33 12.36 -8.81
C VAL A 38 -17.03 11.09 -9.26
N ARG A 39 -16.81 9.98 -8.53
CA ARG A 39 -17.42 8.69 -8.89
C ARG A 39 -17.50 7.73 -7.73
N THR A 40 -18.55 6.91 -7.72
CA THR A 40 -18.68 5.73 -6.85
C THR A 40 -18.78 4.47 -7.71
N PHE A 41 -17.87 3.53 -7.54
CA PHE A 41 -17.91 2.20 -8.16
C PHE A 41 -18.67 1.24 -7.25
N ARG A 42 -19.73 0.63 -7.78
CA ARG A 42 -20.58 -0.31 -7.06
C ARG A 42 -20.54 -1.68 -7.72
N GLY A 43 -20.54 -2.75 -6.92
CA GLY A 43 -20.54 -4.11 -7.44
C GLY A 43 -19.92 -5.14 -6.51
N HIS A 44 -19.06 -4.73 -5.56
CA HIS A 44 -18.63 -5.63 -4.49
C HIS A 44 -19.82 -5.99 -3.59
N SER A 45 -19.96 -7.29 -3.26
CA SER A 45 -21.05 -7.75 -2.39
C SER A 45 -20.73 -7.58 -0.90
N HIS A 46 -19.45 -7.40 -0.58
CA HIS A 46 -18.94 -7.23 0.78
C HIS A 46 -17.88 -6.12 0.82
N GLY A 47 -17.33 -5.85 2.00
CA GLY A 47 -16.31 -4.83 2.21
C GLY A 47 -15.12 -4.94 1.27
N VAL A 48 -14.59 -3.80 0.85
CA VAL A 48 -13.42 -3.69 -0.02
C VAL A 48 -12.20 -3.35 0.85
N TRP A 49 -11.15 -4.17 0.74
CA TRP A 49 -9.94 -4.00 1.53
C TRP A 49 -8.90 -3.11 0.87
N SER A 50 -8.72 -3.26 -0.42
CA SER A 50 -7.59 -2.66 -1.11
C SER A 50 -8.00 -2.15 -2.49
N VAL A 51 -7.31 -1.11 -2.94
CA VAL A 51 -7.49 -0.45 -4.24
C VAL A 51 -6.14 -0.04 -4.79
N ALA A 52 -5.95 -0.11 -6.11
CA ALA A 52 -4.74 0.30 -6.79
C ALA A 52 -5.05 0.86 -8.18
N PHE A 53 -4.40 1.96 -8.56
CA PHE A 53 -4.41 2.46 -9.93
C PHE A 53 -3.45 1.66 -10.79
N ALA A 54 -3.84 1.44 -12.04
CA ALA A 54 -2.89 1.01 -13.05
C ALA A 54 -1.89 2.15 -13.35
N PRO A 55 -0.63 1.81 -13.72
CA PRO A 55 0.38 2.83 -14.01
C PRO A 55 0.04 3.77 -15.18
N ASP A 56 -0.86 3.36 -16.08
CA ASP A 56 -1.37 4.20 -17.18
C ASP A 56 -2.44 5.20 -16.73
N GLY A 57 -2.92 5.09 -15.49
CA GLY A 57 -3.97 5.94 -14.93
C GLY A 57 -5.37 5.71 -15.50
N LEU A 58 -5.56 4.69 -16.37
CA LEU A 58 -6.84 4.46 -17.07
C LEU A 58 -7.76 3.49 -16.33
N THR A 59 -7.17 2.58 -15.56
CA THR A 59 -7.93 1.55 -14.84
C THR A 59 -7.61 1.52 -13.36
N LEU A 60 -8.56 1.01 -12.59
CA LEU A 60 -8.48 0.84 -11.15
C LEU A 60 -8.79 -0.61 -10.81
N ALA A 61 -7.95 -1.22 -9.98
CA ALA A 61 -8.23 -2.54 -9.39
C ALA A 61 -8.73 -2.38 -7.96
N SER A 62 -9.71 -3.20 -7.57
CA SER A 62 -10.21 -3.27 -6.19
C SER A 62 -10.42 -4.71 -5.77
N ALA A 63 -10.20 -5.01 -4.47
CA ALA A 63 -10.31 -6.35 -3.95
C ALA A 63 -10.81 -6.36 -2.50
N GLY A 64 -11.50 -7.42 -2.09
CA GLY A 64 -12.10 -7.45 -0.76
C GLY A 64 -12.62 -8.80 -0.30
N VAL A 65 -13.56 -8.74 0.63
CA VAL A 65 -14.18 -9.87 1.34
C VAL A 65 -14.97 -10.79 0.42
N ASP A 66 -15.46 -10.28 -0.70
CA ASP A 66 -16.20 -11.07 -1.68
C ASP A 66 -15.29 -11.98 -2.54
N ARG A 67 -13.99 -12.04 -2.25
CA ARG A 67 -12.98 -12.90 -2.88
C ARG A 67 -12.76 -12.61 -4.36
N LEU A 68 -13.18 -11.43 -4.81
CA LEU A 68 -13.07 -11.01 -6.19
C LEU A 68 -12.11 -9.84 -6.31
N VAL A 69 -11.33 -9.84 -7.38
CA VAL A 69 -10.67 -8.63 -7.85
C VAL A 69 -11.53 -8.05 -8.98
N ARG A 70 -11.81 -6.76 -8.91
CA ARG A 70 -12.52 -6.04 -9.98
C ARG A 70 -11.61 -5.01 -10.61
N ILE A 71 -11.64 -4.96 -11.93
CA ILE A 71 -10.94 -3.95 -12.73
C ILE A 71 -11.99 -3.05 -13.35
N TRP A 72 -11.85 -1.75 -13.08
CA TRP A 72 -12.78 -0.72 -13.46
C TRP A 72 -12.14 0.24 -14.45
N ASP A 73 -12.89 0.71 -15.41
CA ASP A 73 -12.54 1.85 -16.23
C ASP A 73 -12.82 3.13 -15.43
N ILE A 74 -11.83 3.99 -15.30
CA ILE A 74 -11.91 5.19 -14.46
C ILE A 74 -12.84 6.23 -15.09
N GLU A 75 -12.75 6.40 -16.40
CA GLU A 75 -13.49 7.44 -17.12
C GLU A 75 -14.98 7.14 -17.18
N THR A 76 -15.36 5.89 -17.47
CA THR A 76 -16.76 5.49 -17.61
C THR A 76 -17.38 4.93 -16.34
N GLY A 77 -16.54 4.48 -15.38
CA GLY A 77 -16.96 3.78 -14.17
C GLY A 77 -17.43 2.34 -14.40
N ARG A 78 -17.24 1.81 -15.62
CA ARG A 78 -17.68 0.46 -15.97
C ARG A 78 -16.76 -0.60 -15.38
N LEU A 79 -17.38 -1.69 -14.94
CA LEU A 79 -16.64 -2.90 -14.61
C LEU A 79 -16.12 -3.56 -15.88
N LEU A 80 -14.80 -3.60 -16.05
CA LEU A 80 -14.17 -4.25 -17.19
C LEU A 80 -14.02 -5.75 -16.96
N ARG A 81 -13.59 -6.14 -15.73
CA ARG A 81 -13.31 -7.55 -15.40
C ARG A 81 -13.60 -7.89 -13.95
N SER A 82 -13.87 -9.15 -13.69
CA SER A 82 -13.90 -9.75 -12.36
C SER A 82 -13.01 -10.99 -12.37
N LEU A 83 -11.90 -10.95 -11.63
CA LEU A 83 -10.96 -12.05 -11.54
C LEU A 83 -11.39 -12.97 -10.41
N ARG A 84 -11.47 -14.26 -10.70
CA ARG A 84 -11.90 -15.30 -9.76
C ARG A 84 -10.79 -16.31 -9.53
N GLY A 85 -10.63 -16.78 -8.29
CA GLY A 85 -9.64 -17.81 -7.99
C GLY A 85 -9.28 -17.86 -6.51
N HIS A 86 -9.25 -16.73 -5.83
CA HIS A 86 -9.07 -16.72 -4.37
C HIS A 86 -10.28 -17.33 -3.65
N THR A 87 -10.02 -18.06 -2.57
CA THR A 87 -11.05 -18.77 -1.81
C THR A 87 -11.43 -18.07 -0.49
N HIS A 88 -10.65 -17.07 -0.09
CA HIS A 88 -10.88 -16.22 1.09
C HIS A 88 -10.67 -14.74 0.74
N ASP A 89 -10.80 -13.87 1.73
CA ASP A 89 -10.66 -12.42 1.62
C ASP A 89 -9.35 -12.03 0.92
N ILE A 90 -9.43 -11.07 0.01
CA ILE A 90 -8.26 -10.50 -0.65
C ILE A 90 -7.91 -9.21 0.10
N ARG A 91 -6.76 -9.22 0.75
CA ARG A 91 -6.32 -8.13 1.62
C ARG A 91 -5.52 -7.04 0.90
N SER A 92 -4.83 -7.42 -0.17
CA SER A 92 -3.94 -6.50 -0.89
C SER A 92 -4.03 -6.72 -2.39
N VAL A 93 -4.02 -5.62 -3.15
CA VAL A 93 -3.93 -5.60 -4.61
C VAL A 93 -2.94 -4.53 -5.04
N LEU A 94 -2.01 -4.88 -5.94
CA LEU A 94 -0.97 -3.99 -6.45
C LEU A 94 -0.76 -4.24 -7.95
N TYR A 95 -0.60 -3.18 -8.74
CA TYR A 95 -0.05 -3.30 -10.09
C TYR A 95 1.47 -3.30 -10.05
N THR A 96 2.11 -4.07 -10.94
CA THR A 96 3.53 -3.89 -11.21
C THR A 96 3.76 -2.54 -11.91
N PRO A 97 4.92 -1.87 -11.71
CA PRO A 97 5.18 -0.56 -12.31
C PRO A 97 5.08 -0.51 -13.83
N ASP A 98 5.33 -1.64 -14.51
CA ASP A 98 5.16 -1.79 -15.97
C ASP A 98 3.68 -1.99 -16.40
N GLY A 99 2.77 -2.19 -15.45
CA GLY A 99 1.36 -2.45 -15.70
C GLY A 99 1.04 -3.81 -16.34
N LEU A 100 2.03 -4.69 -16.49
CA LEU A 100 1.85 -5.99 -17.13
C LEU A 100 1.25 -7.05 -16.20
N SER A 101 1.40 -6.86 -14.90
CA SER A 101 0.89 -7.79 -13.89
C SER A 101 0.13 -7.07 -12.78
N LEU A 102 -0.82 -7.78 -12.21
CA LEU A 102 -1.55 -7.41 -11.00
C LEU A 102 -1.29 -8.48 -9.94
N ALA A 103 -0.72 -8.10 -8.79
CA ALA A 103 -0.48 -8.98 -7.66
C ALA A 103 -1.62 -8.88 -6.65
N THR A 104 -2.07 -10.01 -6.11
CA THR A 104 -3.10 -10.07 -5.06
C THR A 104 -2.68 -11.01 -3.95
N GLY A 105 -2.83 -10.58 -2.70
CA GLY A 105 -2.57 -11.36 -1.50
C GLY A 105 -3.86 -11.64 -0.72
N SER A 106 -4.04 -12.88 -0.31
CA SER A 106 -5.29 -13.33 0.29
C SER A 106 -5.10 -14.11 1.58
N GLU A 107 -6.17 -14.15 2.38
CA GLU A 107 -6.29 -15.02 3.54
C GLU A 107 -6.36 -16.51 3.16
N ASP A 108 -6.51 -16.85 1.87
CA ASP A 108 -6.34 -18.21 1.38
C ASP A 108 -4.87 -18.65 1.32
N ARG A 109 -3.96 -17.80 1.83
CA ARG A 109 -2.52 -18.03 1.99
C ARG A 109 -1.77 -18.07 0.66
N THR A 110 -2.38 -17.54 -0.39
CA THR A 110 -1.76 -17.48 -1.72
C THR A 110 -1.57 -16.04 -2.18
N ILE A 111 -0.50 -15.85 -2.96
CA ILE A 111 -0.35 -14.69 -3.82
C ILE A 111 -0.64 -15.14 -5.24
N ARG A 112 -1.44 -14.38 -5.96
CA ARG A 112 -1.73 -14.62 -7.38
C ARG A 112 -1.27 -13.45 -8.21
N LEU A 113 -0.63 -13.75 -9.31
CA LEU A 113 -0.31 -12.77 -10.35
C LEU A 113 -1.29 -12.97 -11.52
N TRP A 114 -1.84 -11.88 -12.01
CA TRP A 114 -2.83 -11.85 -13.05
C TRP A 114 -2.39 -10.94 -14.19
N ASN A 115 -2.78 -11.27 -15.41
CA ASN A 115 -2.74 -10.32 -16.51
C ASN A 115 -3.95 -9.39 -16.39
N PRO A 116 -3.78 -8.08 -16.12
CA PRO A 116 -4.91 -7.18 -15.90
C PRO A 116 -5.72 -6.93 -17.18
N LYS A 117 -5.10 -7.08 -18.36
CA LYS A 117 -5.75 -6.85 -19.67
C LYS A 117 -6.62 -8.03 -20.10
N THR A 118 -6.19 -9.27 -19.87
CA THR A 118 -6.97 -10.47 -20.23
C THR A 118 -7.79 -11.01 -19.07
N GLY A 119 -7.35 -10.80 -17.83
CA GLY A 119 -7.92 -11.37 -16.62
C GLY A 119 -7.41 -12.78 -16.31
N GLU A 120 -6.48 -13.30 -17.09
CA GLU A 120 -5.94 -14.64 -16.91
C GLU A 120 -4.94 -14.70 -15.75
N PRO A 121 -4.93 -15.81 -15.01
CA PRO A 121 -3.91 -16.04 -13.99
C PRO A 121 -2.56 -16.29 -14.66
N LEU A 122 -1.54 -15.57 -14.24
CA LEU A 122 -0.15 -15.74 -14.72
C LEU A 122 0.61 -16.71 -13.82
N LYS A 123 0.52 -16.51 -12.49
CA LYS A 123 1.25 -17.31 -11.50
C LYS A 123 0.47 -17.46 -10.21
N LEU A 124 0.78 -18.54 -9.52
CA LEU A 124 0.32 -18.82 -8.17
C LEU A 124 1.54 -19.07 -7.28
N LEU A 125 1.73 -18.20 -6.30
CA LEU A 125 2.82 -18.33 -5.34
C LEU A 125 2.24 -18.91 -4.05
N PHE A 126 2.72 -20.09 -3.68
CA PHE A 126 2.32 -20.75 -2.44
C PHE A 126 3.31 -20.49 -1.32
N THR A 127 2.81 -20.35 -0.14
CA THR A 127 3.61 -20.37 1.07
C THR A 127 3.41 -21.70 1.79
N ARG A 128 4.47 -22.48 1.96
CA ARG A 128 4.38 -23.87 2.44
C ARG A 128 3.94 -24.03 3.91
N TYR A 129 4.01 -22.98 4.72
CA TYR A 129 3.64 -22.97 6.16
C TYR A 129 2.84 -21.71 6.45
N ASP A 130 1.55 -21.81 6.78
CA ASP A 130 0.60 -20.97 6.08
C ASP A 130 -0.23 -20.13 7.02
N HIS A 131 0.04 -18.84 6.99
CA HIS A 131 -0.76 -17.84 7.64
C HIS A 131 -1.36 -16.86 6.62
N ASN A 132 -2.47 -16.24 6.97
CA ASN A 132 -3.19 -15.27 6.15
C ASN A 132 -2.25 -14.15 5.70
N ILE A 133 -2.26 -13.84 4.40
CA ILE A 133 -1.52 -12.70 3.86
C ILE A 133 -2.30 -11.43 4.17
N THR A 134 -1.63 -10.48 4.79
CA THR A 134 -2.23 -9.23 5.24
C THR A 134 -1.84 -8.05 4.38
N SER A 135 -0.63 -8.06 3.81
CA SER A 135 -0.07 -6.96 3.05
C SER A 135 0.89 -7.48 1.99
N LEU A 136 0.97 -6.76 0.89
CA LEU A 136 1.97 -6.92 -0.16
C LEU A 136 2.69 -5.58 -0.38
N SER A 137 3.95 -5.64 -0.77
CA SER A 137 4.72 -4.50 -1.26
C SER A 137 5.59 -4.93 -2.43
N LEU A 138 5.67 -4.10 -3.47
CA LEU A 138 6.59 -4.28 -4.59
C LEU A 138 7.81 -3.39 -4.40
N SER A 139 8.99 -3.89 -4.79
CA SER A 139 10.16 -3.04 -4.94
C SER A 139 9.93 -1.98 -6.02
N PRO A 140 10.61 -0.82 -5.96
CA PRO A 140 10.39 0.27 -6.91
C PRO A 140 10.62 -0.11 -8.38
N ASP A 141 11.50 -1.06 -8.64
CA ASP A 141 11.76 -1.62 -9.97
C ASP A 141 10.72 -2.68 -10.40
N GLY A 142 9.84 -3.09 -9.48
CA GLY A 142 8.81 -4.10 -9.70
C GLY A 142 9.33 -5.54 -9.79
N LEU A 143 10.61 -5.78 -9.54
CA LEU A 143 11.22 -7.10 -9.67
C LEU A 143 11.01 -7.99 -8.44
N MET A 144 10.84 -7.40 -7.26
CA MET A 144 10.63 -8.11 -6.01
C MET A 144 9.26 -7.84 -5.42
N LEU A 145 8.64 -8.87 -4.85
CA LEU A 145 7.36 -8.81 -4.15
C LEU A 145 7.53 -9.36 -2.75
N ALA A 146 7.31 -8.52 -1.74
CA ALA A 146 7.30 -8.89 -0.33
C ALA A 146 5.88 -9.10 0.19
N ARG A 147 5.70 -10.04 1.12
CA ARG A 147 4.46 -10.23 1.88
C ARG A 147 4.64 -10.03 3.38
N GLY A 148 3.66 -9.39 4.02
CA GLY A 148 3.37 -9.49 5.43
C GLY A 148 2.27 -10.55 5.67
N SER A 149 2.29 -11.19 6.83
CA SER A 149 1.31 -12.23 7.18
C SER A 149 1.11 -12.33 8.69
N HIS A 150 0.09 -13.07 9.10
CA HIS A 150 -0.08 -13.48 10.51
C HIS A 150 0.98 -14.53 10.91
N ASN A 151 2.23 -14.28 10.54
CA ASN A 151 3.40 -15.03 10.95
C ASN A 151 4.57 -14.08 11.16
N LYS A 152 5.58 -14.53 11.86
CA LYS A 152 6.81 -13.75 12.14
C LYS A 152 7.74 -13.62 10.92
N ASP A 153 7.55 -14.42 9.88
CA ASP A 153 8.37 -14.40 8.68
C ASP A 153 7.83 -13.42 7.63
N ILE A 154 8.73 -12.81 6.92
CA ILE A 154 8.46 -12.06 5.70
C ILE A 154 9.11 -12.81 4.57
N LYS A 155 8.38 -13.04 3.50
CA LYS A 155 8.92 -13.69 2.31
C LYS A 155 8.98 -12.72 1.15
N ILE A 156 10.02 -12.88 0.34
CA ILE A 156 10.26 -12.07 -0.85
C ILE A 156 10.43 -13.00 -2.04
N TRP A 157 9.72 -12.70 -3.13
CA TRP A 157 9.78 -13.43 -4.40
C TRP A 157 10.25 -12.53 -5.53
N GLU A 158 10.89 -13.14 -6.51
CA GLU A 158 11.06 -12.55 -7.83
C GLU A 158 9.74 -12.61 -8.61
N VAL A 159 9.26 -11.48 -9.08
CA VAL A 159 7.95 -11.36 -9.75
C VAL A 159 7.93 -12.12 -11.07
N THR A 160 9.03 -12.03 -11.85
CA THR A 160 9.11 -12.60 -13.19
C THR A 160 9.13 -14.12 -13.20
N THR A 161 9.88 -14.74 -12.30
CA THR A 161 9.98 -16.21 -12.19
C THR A 161 8.98 -16.81 -11.20
N GLY A 162 8.61 -16.06 -10.17
CA GLY A 162 7.84 -16.54 -9.03
C GLY A 162 8.70 -17.35 -8.04
N THR A 163 10.02 -17.25 -8.15
CA THR A 163 10.95 -17.92 -7.24
C THR A 163 11.01 -17.18 -5.91
N GLU A 164 10.96 -17.91 -4.79
CA GLU A 164 11.23 -17.34 -3.47
C GLU A 164 12.72 -17.00 -3.37
N LEU A 165 13.03 -15.70 -3.19
CA LEU A 165 14.39 -15.20 -3.09
C LEU A 165 14.93 -15.33 -1.68
N MET A 166 14.12 -14.96 -0.69
CA MET A 166 14.52 -15.00 0.71
C MET A 166 13.35 -15.06 1.68
N THR A 167 13.63 -15.53 2.86
CA THR A 167 12.77 -15.46 4.04
C THR A 167 13.48 -14.67 5.13
N LEU A 168 12.88 -13.54 5.55
CA LEU A 168 13.39 -12.71 6.63
C LEU A 168 12.77 -13.19 7.94
N LEU A 169 13.62 -13.58 8.90
CA LEU A 169 13.22 -14.06 10.22
C LEU A 169 13.83 -13.13 11.28
N GLY A 170 12.99 -12.65 12.19
CA GLY A 170 13.48 -11.89 13.35
C GLY A 170 14.48 -12.71 14.18
N LYS A 171 15.49 -12.03 14.75
CA LYS A 171 16.56 -12.67 15.52
C LYS A 171 16.07 -13.29 16.84
N ASP A 172 14.94 -12.81 17.35
CA ASP A 172 14.39 -13.27 18.61
C ASP A 172 13.57 -14.53 18.41
N GLN A 173 14.10 -15.67 18.89
CA GLN A 173 13.37 -16.96 18.84
C GLN A 173 12.10 -17.00 19.68
N TYR A 174 11.87 -15.99 20.52
CA TYR A 174 10.65 -15.79 21.33
C TYR A 174 9.70 -14.76 20.74
N ASP A 175 10.04 -14.17 19.58
CA ASP A 175 9.21 -13.18 18.91
C ASP A 175 8.08 -13.90 18.13
N HIS A 176 6.93 -14.05 18.75
CA HIS A 176 5.73 -14.68 18.16
C HIS A 176 4.80 -13.64 17.49
N HIS A 177 5.31 -12.45 17.22
CA HIS A 177 4.51 -11.34 16.72
C HIS A 177 4.35 -11.39 15.20
N TRP A 178 3.17 -10.97 14.73
CA TRP A 178 2.80 -11.00 13.33
C TRP A 178 3.33 -9.78 12.58
N SER A 179 3.86 -9.99 11.37
CA SER A 179 4.18 -8.91 10.44
C SER A 179 2.92 -8.50 9.69
N VAL A 180 2.22 -7.48 10.18
CA VAL A 180 0.89 -7.09 9.67
C VAL A 180 0.97 -6.33 8.37
N CYS A 181 1.96 -5.47 8.20
CA CYS A 181 2.18 -4.67 6.98
C CYS A 181 3.66 -4.59 6.62
N VAL A 182 3.94 -4.41 5.34
CA VAL A 182 5.28 -4.28 4.79
C VAL A 182 5.34 -3.15 3.78
N ALA A 183 6.51 -2.49 3.68
CA ALA A 183 6.78 -1.46 2.68
C ALA A 183 8.26 -1.47 2.25
N PHE A 184 8.52 -1.52 0.95
CA PHE A 184 9.86 -1.29 0.41
C PHE A 184 10.22 0.20 0.50
N SER A 185 11.49 0.48 0.79
CA SER A 185 12.06 1.82 0.66
C SER A 185 12.13 2.23 -0.82
N PRO A 186 12.12 3.53 -1.12
CA PRO A 186 12.18 4.02 -2.50
C PRO A 186 13.44 3.65 -3.28
N ASP A 187 14.53 3.32 -2.57
CA ASP A 187 15.76 2.83 -3.17
C ASP A 187 15.79 1.30 -3.37
N GLY A 188 14.77 0.60 -2.88
CA GLY A 188 14.63 -0.86 -2.95
C GLY A 188 15.59 -1.64 -2.05
N ARG A 189 16.44 -0.96 -1.26
CA ARG A 189 17.46 -1.62 -0.43
C ARG A 189 16.94 -2.10 0.91
N HIS A 190 15.87 -1.47 1.40
CA HIS A 190 15.30 -1.79 2.70
C HIS A 190 13.84 -2.18 2.57
N LEU A 191 13.41 -3.00 3.50
CA LEU A 191 12.01 -3.34 3.72
C LEU A 191 11.65 -3.00 5.16
N ALA A 192 10.60 -2.23 5.37
CA ALA A 192 10.01 -2.01 6.68
C ALA A 192 8.88 -3.01 6.92
N SER A 193 8.75 -3.49 8.15
CA SER A 193 7.64 -4.32 8.59
C SER A 193 7.05 -3.82 9.89
N GLY A 194 5.73 -3.64 9.93
CA GLY A 194 4.97 -3.25 11.12
C GLY A 194 4.37 -4.48 11.79
N MET A 195 4.45 -4.51 13.12
CA MET A 195 4.06 -5.65 13.92
C MET A 195 2.75 -5.37 14.68
N ASP A 196 2.11 -6.44 15.12
CA ASP A 196 0.87 -6.41 15.91
C ASP A 196 1.03 -5.81 17.31
N ILE A 197 2.26 -5.70 17.79
CA ILE A 197 2.61 -5.04 19.07
C ILE A 197 3.07 -3.59 18.91
N GLY A 198 2.92 -2.99 17.74
CA GLY A 198 3.33 -1.62 17.49
C GLY A 198 4.83 -1.42 17.25
N LYS A 199 5.61 -2.48 17.19
CA LYS A 199 7.03 -2.41 16.82
C LYS A 199 7.21 -2.41 15.31
N ILE A 200 8.33 -1.86 14.85
CA ILE A 200 8.72 -1.79 13.44
C ILE A 200 10.09 -2.44 13.31
N LYS A 201 10.27 -3.30 12.31
CA LYS A 201 11.57 -3.83 11.92
C LYS A 201 11.96 -3.29 10.56
N ILE A 202 13.23 -2.93 10.42
CA ILE A 202 13.84 -2.55 9.14
C ILE A 202 14.82 -3.64 8.75
N TRP A 203 14.68 -4.14 7.54
CA TRP A 203 15.43 -5.21 6.96
C TRP A 203 16.29 -4.69 5.82
N GLU A 204 17.53 -5.12 5.72
CA GLU A 204 18.31 -4.97 4.50
C GLU A 204 17.98 -6.12 3.56
N VAL A 205 17.46 -5.80 2.38
CA VAL A 205 16.97 -6.81 1.43
C VAL A 205 18.12 -7.45 0.67
N LEU A 206 19.16 -6.68 0.31
CA LEU A 206 20.36 -7.16 -0.39
C LEU A 206 21.59 -6.49 0.22
N PRO A 207 22.72 -7.22 0.42
CA PRO A 207 22.95 -8.62 0.04
C PRO A 207 22.58 -9.66 1.11
N SER A 208 22.28 -9.28 2.35
CA SER A 208 22.31 -10.21 3.49
C SER A 208 20.95 -10.65 4.04
N GLY A 209 19.89 -9.90 3.79
CA GLY A 209 18.59 -10.15 4.44
C GLY A 209 18.58 -9.95 5.96
N GLU A 210 19.56 -9.20 6.48
CA GLU A 210 19.71 -9.00 7.91
C GLU A 210 18.75 -7.94 8.47
N GLU A 211 18.28 -8.17 9.69
CA GLU A 211 17.58 -7.16 10.47
C GLU A 211 18.56 -6.06 10.89
N LYS A 212 18.27 -4.80 10.53
CA LYS A 212 19.12 -3.67 10.83
C LYS A 212 18.68 -2.91 12.07
N VAL A 213 17.40 -2.63 12.19
CA VAL A 213 16.86 -1.79 13.25
C VAL A 213 15.52 -2.32 13.75
N LEU A 214 15.34 -2.35 15.05
CA LEU A 214 14.06 -2.52 15.69
C LEU A 214 13.64 -1.19 16.32
N ILE A 215 12.44 -0.70 15.97
CA ILE A 215 11.90 0.57 16.44
C ILE A 215 10.70 0.29 17.33
N ASN A 216 10.62 0.93 18.48
CA ASN A 216 9.41 0.95 19.32
C ASN A 216 8.40 1.94 18.73
N GLY A 217 7.81 1.63 17.58
CA GLY A 217 6.97 2.50 16.78
C GLY A 217 5.82 3.14 17.55
N HIS A 218 4.72 2.44 17.70
CA HIS A 218 3.56 2.88 18.50
C HIS A 218 3.54 2.27 19.91
N TRP A 219 4.51 1.41 20.22
CA TRP A 219 4.65 0.80 21.54
C TRP A 219 4.94 1.87 22.60
N GLN A 220 4.24 1.81 23.71
CA GLN A 220 4.52 2.58 24.92
C GLN A 220 4.77 1.59 26.06
N GLU A 221 5.92 1.74 26.73
CA GLU A 221 6.18 1.02 27.97
C GLU A 221 5.27 1.56 29.05
N THR A 222 4.46 0.69 29.66
CA THR A 222 3.71 1.01 30.88
C THR A 222 4.50 0.51 32.09
N GLU A 223 4.29 1.10 33.27
CA GLU A 223 4.97 0.64 34.51
C GLU A 223 4.72 -0.85 34.80
N GLU A 224 3.64 -1.41 34.30
CA GLU A 224 3.29 -2.82 34.41
C GLU A 224 4.14 -3.74 33.51
N ASP A 225 4.75 -3.22 32.45
CA ASP A 225 5.62 -3.98 31.56
C ASP A 225 7.03 -4.21 32.13
N SER A 226 7.39 -3.53 33.21
CA SER A 226 8.70 -3.64 33.91
C SER A 226 8.86 -4.96 34.70
N THR A 227 7.80 -5.69 34.95
CA THR A 227 7.83 -7.01 35.56
C THR A 227 7.67 -8.07 34.47
N GLU A 228 8.72 -8.76 34.11
CA GLU A 228 8.95 -9.97 33.28
C GLU A 228 7.73 -10.75 32.71
N THR A 229 6.55 -10.17 32.59
CA THR A 229 5.36 -10.81 32.04
C THR A 229 5.37 -10.68 30.51
N ARG A 230 6.16 -11.51 29.85
CA ARG A 230 6.08 -11.79 28.42
C ARG A 230 4.65 -12.26 28.11
N GLY A 231 3.91 -11.41 27.40
CA GLY A 231 2.50 -11.68 27.09
C GLY A 231 2.31 -12.91 26.25
N TYR A 232 1.64 -13.86 26.83
CA TYR A 232 1.04 -14.99 26.16
C TYR A 232 -0.38 -14.62 25.75
N PHE A 233 -0.77 -14.98 24.51
CA PHE A 233 -2.17 -15.12 24.16
C PHE A 233 -2.72 -16.30 24.97
N ILE A 234 -3.71 -16.07 25.81
CA ILE A 234 -4.52 -17.13 26.37
C ILE A 234 -5.88 -17.03 25.67
N GLU A 235 -6.21 -18.08 24.93
CA GLU A 235 -7.55 -18.27 24.42
C GLU A 235 -8.51 -18.54 25.58
N ASP A 236 -9.65 -17.86 25.54
CA ASP A 236 -10.96 -18.23 26.09
C ASP A 236 -11.13 -18.70 27.56
N ASP A 237 -10.46 -18.10 28.56
CA ASP A 237 -10.93 -18.25 29.95
C ASP A 237 -10.47 -17.19 30.97
N GLY A 238 -10.50 -15.93 30.60
CA GLY A 238 -10.44 -14.83 31.58
C GLY A 238 -9.03 -14.28 31.92
N GLY A 239 -8.06 -14.52 31.09
CA GLY A 239 -6.71 -13.97 31.21
C GLY A 239 -6.59 -12.56 30.62
N PHE A 240 -5.75 -11.73 31.22
CA PHE A 240 -5.45 -10.35 30.87
C PHE A 240 -5.33 -10.14 29.36
N GLN A 241 -6.26 -9.41 28.75
CA GLN A 241 -6.13 -8.90 27.41
C GLN A 241 -5.03 -7.83 27.41
N LYS A 242 -3.89 -8.11 26.78
CA LYS A 242 -2.98 -7.04 26.39
C LYS A 242 -3.75 -6.10 25.48
N PRO A 243 -3.63 -4.77 25.66
CA PRO A 243 -4.29 -3.84 24.76
C PRO A 243 -3.75 -4.06 23.35
N MET A 244 -4.58 -4.63 22.45
CA MET A 244 -4.30 -4.76 21.01
C MET A 244 -4.30 -3.39 20.31
N ASP A 245 -4.05 -2.31 21.04
CA ASP A 245 -4.25 -0.93 20.58
C ASP A 245 -3.09 -0.41 19.72
N TYR A 246 -1.97 -1.15 19.68
CA TYR A 246 -0.75 -0.67 19.02
C TYR A 246 -0.49 -1.25 17.61
N TRP A 247 -1.37 -2.08 17.09
CA TRP A 247 -1.18 -2.69 15.76
C TRP A 247 -0.86 -1.65 14.70
N ILE A 248 0.24 -1.85 13.97
CA ILE A 248 0.58 -1.05 12.81
C ILE A 248 -0.17 -1.63 11.62
N GLY A 249 -1.22 -0.91 11.18
CA GLY A 249 -2.10 -1.34 10.08
C GLY A 249 -1.66 -0.85 8.71
N ALA A 250 -0.82 0.19 8.67
CA ALA A 250 -0.35 0.80 7.44
C ALA A 250 1.06 1.35 7.60
N MET A 251 1.85 1.32 6.53
CA MET A 251 3.13 2.01 6.47
C MET A 251 3.49 2.40 5.04
N THR A 252 4.28 3.46 4.92
CA THR A 252 4.80 3.95 3.65
C THR A 252 6.06 4.78 3.90
N PHE A 253 6.94 4.85 2.92
CA PHE A 253 8.05 5.80 2.92
C PHE A 253 7.66 7.08 2.19
N THR A 254 8.31 8.20 2.52
CA THR A 254 8.32 9.37 1.64
C THR A 254 9.13 9.05 0.37
N PRO A 255 8.81 9.67 -0.78
CA PRO A 255 9.49 9.38 -2.05
C PRO A 255 11.00 9.60 -2.03
N ASP A 256 11.49 10.51 -1.18
CA ASP A 256 12.91 10.77 -0.95
C ASP A 256 13.59 9.77 0.01
N GLY A 257 12.81 8.85 0.60
CA GLY A 257 13.28 7.86 1.57
C GLY A 257 13.63 8.43 2.95
N LYS A 258 13.45 9.74 3.15
CA LYS A 258 13.84 10.41 4.40
C LYS A 258 13.00 10.01 5.60
N TYR A 259 11.72 9.75 5.38
CA TYR A 259 10.81 9.36 6.46
C TYR A 259 10.10 8.04 6.17
N LEU A 260 10.00 7.21 7.21
CA LEU A 260 9.05 6.12 7.31
C LEU A 260 7.81 6.63 8.06
N ILE A 261 6.62 6.41 7.51
CA ILE A 261 5.36 6.85 8.09
C ILE A 261 4.50 5.62 8.38
N THR A 262 3.95 5.56 9.59
CA THR A 262 3.13 4.42 10.06
C THR A 262 1.80 4.88 10.62
N GLY A 263 0.76 4.11 10.38
CA GLY A 263 -0.57 4.30 10.92
C GLY A 263 -0.98 3.11 11.78
N SER A 264 -1.56 3.39 12.94
CA SER A 264 -1.82 2.37 13.95
C SER A 264 -3.29 2.35 14.40
N ARG A 265 -3.61 1.26 15.09
CA ARG A 265 -4.87 1.09 15.80
C ARG A 265 -5.03 2.10 16.95
N ASP A 266 -3.93 2.62 17.49
CA ASP A 266 -3.94 3.70 18.48
C ASP A 266 -4.47 5.04 17.93
N GLN A 267 -4.95 5.06 16.66
CA GLN A 267 -5.54 6.22 15.98
C GLN A 267 -4.52 7.31 15.60
N THR A 268 -3.23 7.04 15.79
CA THR A 268 -2.16 7.98 15.45
C THR A 268 -1.42 7.57 14.19
N ILE A 269 -0.77 8.57 13.60
CA ILE A 269 0.22 8.37 12.54
C ILE A 269 1.55 8.87 13.07
N LYS A 270 2.60 8.08 12.96
CA LYS A 270 3.94 8.46 13.36
C LYS A 270 4.88 8.54 12.17
N MET A 271 5.81 9.49 12.23
CA MET A 271 6.86 9.69 11.25
C MET A 271 8.20 9.43 11.92
N PHE A 272 9.03 8.63 11.27
CA PHE A 272 10.38 8.30 11.75
C PHE A 272 11.41 8.77 10.73
N GLU A 273 12.42 9.50 11.16
CA GLU A 273 13.52 9.97 10.30
C GLU A 273 14.50 8.82 10.07
N MET A 274 14.78 8.53 8.81
CA MET A 274 15.67 7.45 8.40
C MET A 274 17.08 7.98 8.11
N PRO A 275 18.15 7.19 8.29
CA PRO A 275 18.15 5.76 8.68
C PRO A 275 18.11 5.48 10.18
N GLU A 276 18.29 6.48 11.05
CA GLU A 276 18.40 6.33 12.52
C GLU A 276 17.07 5.89 13.15
N ALA A 277 15.97 6.01 12.39
CA ALA A 277 14.63 5.63 12.79
C ALA A 277 14.13 6.35 14.08
N LEU A 278 14.50 7.61 14.22
CA LEU A 278 14.09 8.46 15.33
C LEU A 278 12.67 9.01 15.07
N GLU A 279 11.82 8.98 16.09
CA GLU A 279 10.49 9.59 15.99
C GLU A 279 10.63 11.08 15.74
N HIS A 280 10.22 11.52 14.56
CA HIS A 280 10.23 12.92 14.16
C HIS A 280 8.95 13.62 14.57
N ARG A 281 7.79 12.95 14.41
CA ARG A 281 6.48 13.56 14.66
C ARG A 281 5.37 12.52 14.82
N THR A 282 4.39 12.86 15.67
CA THR A 282 3.11 12.16 15.78
C THR A 282 1.97 13.05 15.29
N LEU A 283 1.17 12.55 14.31
CA LEU A 283 -0.02 13.20 13.80
C LEU A 283 -1.26 12.61 14.48
N LYS A 284 -2.07 13.47 15.10
CA LYS A 284 -3.30 13.08 15.81
C LYS A 284 -4.51 13.68 15.12
N GLY A 285 -5.62 12.91 15.08
CA GLY A 285 -6.87 13.43 14.52
C GLY A 285 -7.85 12.35 14.06
N HIS A 286 -7.38 11.15 13.62
CA HIS A 286 -8.29 10.03 13.37
C HIS A 286 -9.01 9.63 14.67
N GLY A 287 -10.29 9.27 14.54
CA GLY A 287 -11.13 8.74 15.62
C GLY A 287 -11.30 7.22 15.57
N GLY A 288 -10.48 6.55 14.79
CA GLY A 288 -10.47 5.10 14.63
C GLY A 288 -9.14 4.63 14.07
N TRP A 289 -8.97 3.34 13.93
CA TRP A 289 -7.75 2.72 13.44
C TRP A 289 -7.32 3.27 12.06
N VAL A 290 -6.05 3.70 11.91
CA VAL A 290 -5.49 4.14 10.62
C VAL A 290 -5.16 2.93 9.77
N ARG A 291 -5.81 2.80 8.60
CA ARG A 291 -5.83 1.59 7.79
C ARG A 291 -4.96 1.66 6.54
N SER A 292 -4.77 2.83 5.99
CA SER A 292 -3.98 2.99 4.78
C SER A 292 -3.36 4.38 4.72
N LEU A 293 -2.18 4.44 4.14
CA LEU A 293 -1.36 5.63 3.98
C LEU A 293 -0.83 5.70 2.56
N VAL A 294 -0.82 6.88 1.97
CA VAL A 294 -0.13 7.16 0.71
C VAL A 294 0.43 8.57 0.74
N VAL A 295 1.63 8.75 0.20
CA VAL A 295 2.31 10.05 0.09
C VAL A 295 2.29 10.48 -1.38
N THR A 296 2.09 11.77 -1.62
CA THR A 296 2.19 12.34 -2.97
C THR A 296 3.61 12.27 -3.52
N GLY A 297 3.76 12.21 -4.85
CA GLY A 297 5.06 12.02 -5.49
C GLY A 297 6.07 13.14 -5.21
N ASP A 298 5.61 14.34 -4.85
CA ASP A 298 6.46 15.47 -4.42
C ASP A 298 6.81 15.45 -2.91
N GLY A 299 6.30 14.46 -2.17
CA GLY A 299 6.56 14.29 -0.74
C GLY A 299 5.92 15.33 0.19
N LYS A 300 5.01 16.16 -0.30
CA LYS A 300 4.43 17.26 0.51
C LYS A 300 3.19 16.87 1.29
N VAL A 301 2.37 15.98 0.74
CA VAL A 301 1.08 15.60 1.32
C VAL A 301 1.05 14.12 1.65
N LEU A 302 0.65 13.82 2.88
CA LEU A 302 0.25 12.49 3.30
C LEU A 302 -1.28 12.41 3.24
N ILE A 303 -1.79 11.30 2.71
CA ILE A 303 -3.21 10.97 2.73
C ILE A 303 -3.37 9.70 3.56
N SER A 304 -4.27 9.74 4.52
CA SER A 304 -4.56 8.62 5.42
C SER A 304 -6.03 8.28 5.41
N SER A 305 -6.36 7.02 5.66
CA SER A 305 -7.74 6.57 5.83
C SER A 305 -7.89 5.70 7.07
N GLY A 306 -9.11 5.66 7.64
CA GLY A 306 -9.31 4.96 8.89
C GLY A 306 -10.72 4.42 9.11
N ASP A 307 -10.84 3.69 10.23
CA ASP A 307 -12.10 3.10 10.69
C ASP A 307 -13.12 4.16 11.19
N ASP A 308 -12.71 5.43 11.27
CA ASP A 308 -13.58 6.57 11.50
C ASP A 308 -14.36 7.02 10.25
N ASN A 309 -14.32 6.23 9.17
CA ASN A 309 -14.96 6.46 7.88
C ASN A 309 -14.44 7.70 7.14
N THR A 310 -13.29 8.25 7.55
CA THR A 310 -12.73 9.46 6.97
C THR A 310 -11.44 9.19 6.20
N ILE A 311 -11.15 10.12 5.27
CA ILE A 311 -9.87 10.26 4.61
C ILE A 311 -9.32 11.63 5.01
N ARG A 312 -8.07 11.68 5.44
CA ARG A 312 -7.42 12.91 5.93
C ARG A 312 -6.18 13.24 5.12
N PHE A 313 -6.00 14.53 4.90
CA PHE A 313 -4.86 15.09 4.17
C PHE A 313 -4.03 15.92 5.13
N TRP A 314 -2.74 15.63 5.15
CA TRP A 314 -1.79 16.24 6.08
C TRP A 314 -0.67 16.90 5.30
N ASP A 315 -0.34 18.13 5.62
CA ASP A 315 0.89 18.76 5.20
C ASP A 315 2.06 18.17 5.99
N LEU A 316 2.93 17.44 5.32
CA LEU A 316 4.04 16.73 5.98
C LEU A 316 5.05 17.70 6.62
N LYS A 317 5.21 18.90 6.07
CA LYS A 317 6.12 19.91 6.62
C LYS A 317 5.63 20.47 7.96
N SER A 318 4.35 20.80 8.06
CA SER A 318 3.78 21.36 9.29
C SER A 318 3.18 20.31 10.23
N GLY A 319 2.82 19.14 9.73
CA GLY A 319 2.08 18.09 10.44
C GLY A 319 0.59 18.40 10.61
N ARG A 320 0.05 19.44 9.97
CA ARG A 320 -1.35 19.84 10.12
C ARG A 320 -2.26 19.04 9.17
N CYS A 321 -3.37 18.56 9.71
CA CYS A 321 -4.47 18.07 8.89
C CYS A 321 -5.19 19.31 8.30
N PHE A 322 -5.11 19.47 6.97
CA PHE A 322 -5.74 20.60 6.30
C PHE A 322 -7.07 20.23 5.64
N ARG A 323 -7.35 18.93 5.45
CA ARG A 323 -8.60 18.45 4.83
C ARG A 323 -9.04 17.12 5.40
N THR A 324 -10.35 16.94 5.51
CA THR A 324 -10.99 15.66 5.88
C THR A 324 -12.14 15.41 4.92
N LEU A 325 -12.08 14.31 4.17
CA LEU A 325 -13.18 13.86 3.31
C LEU A 325 -14.10 12.93 4.09
N LYS A 326 -15.38 13.15 3.94
CA LYS A 326 -16.47 12.32 4.43
C LYS A 326 -17.31 11.89 3.23
N GLY A 327 -17.90 10.71 3.27
CA GLY A 327 -18.73 10.21 2.16
C GLY A 327 -18.90 8.70 2.17
N HIS A 328 -17.90 7.97 2.69
CA HIS A 328 -18.05 6.55 2.98
C HIS A 328 -18.92 6.34 4.23
N GLN A 329 -19.75 5.28 4.20
CA GLN A 329 -20.64 4.89 5.29
C GLN A 329 -20.06 3.75 6.17
N GLY A 330 -18.82 3.38 5.93
CA GLY A 330 -18.07 2.37 6.67
C GLY A 330 -16.58 2.67 6.64
N GLY A 331 -15.79 2.00 7.47
CA GLY A 331 -14.36 2.21 7.59
C GLY A 331 -13.66 2.19 6.23
N VAL A 332 -12.80 3.18 5.99
CA VAL A 332 -12.03 3.29 4.74
C VAL A 332 -10.75 2.49 4.91
N ARG A 333 -10.66 1.39 4.18
CA ARG A 333 -9.63 0.35 4.35
C ARG A 333 -8.40 0.56 3.49
N GLY A 334 -8.55 1.18 2.33
CA GLY A 334 -7.47 1.39 1.39
C GLY A 334 -7.60 2.73 0.68
N VAL A 335 -6.48 3.38 0.43
CA VAL A 335 -6.36 4.56 -0.43
C VAL A 335 -5.21 4.37 -1.41
N ALA A 336 -5.37 4.92 -2.62
CA ALA A 336 -4.33 4.95 -3.64
C ALA A 336 -4.42 6.25 -4.42
N LEU A 337 -3.27 6.81 -4.79
CA LEU A 337 -3.17 7.95 -5.70
C LEU A 337 -2.99 7.48 -7.14
N SER A 338 -3.57 8.22 -8.07
CA SER A 338 -3.26 8.05 -9.49
C SER A 338 -1.80 8.41 -9.78
N PRO A 339 -1.19 7.89 -10.84
CA PRO A 339 0.21 8.17 -11.19
C PRO A 339 0.52 9.65 -11.35
N ASP A 340 -0.44 10.45 -11.80
CA ASP A 340 -0.34 11.91 -11.93
C ASP A 340 -0.55 12.67 -10.60
N GLY A 341 -0.98 11.97 -9.54
CA GLY A 341 -1.27 12.55 -8.23
C GLY A 341 -2.56 13.38 -8.14
N LEU A 342 -3.36 13.42 -9.21
CA LEU A 342 -4.54 14.28 -9.30
C LEU A 342 -5.83 13.62 -8.81
N ARG A 343 -5.85 12.29 -8.78
CA ARG A 343 -7.01 11.50 -8.36
C ARG A 343 -6.64 10.60 -7.20
N LEU A 344 -7.58 10.44 -6.29
CA LEU A 344 -7.49 9.53 -5.16
C LEU A 344 -8.60 8.49 -5.27
N ALA A 345 -8.27 7.23 -5.15
CA ALA A 345 -9.24 6.16 -4.98
C ALA A 345 -9.28 5.72 -3.52
N SER A 346 -10.48 5.38 -3.03
CA SER A 346 -10.68 4.85 -1.69
C SER A 346 -11.57 3.62 -1.69
N ALA A 347 -11.18 2.59 -0.92
CA ALA A 347 -11.90 1.34 -0.73
C ALA A 347 -12.49 1.29 0.67
N SER A 348 -13.75 0.86 0.81
CA SER A 348 -14.43 0.91 2.10
C SER A 348 -15.21 -0.37 2.43
N TRP A 349 -15.41 -0.53 3.72
CA TRP A 349 -16.29 -1.55 4.30
C TRP A 349 -17.75 -1.37 3.90
N ASP A 350 -18.12 -0.19 3.39
CA ASP A 350 -19.45 0.09 2.81
C ASP A 350 -19.69 -0.58 1.44
N ARG A 351 -18.78 -1.43 0.98
CA ARG A 351 -18.81 -2.20 -0.28
C ARG A 351 -18.61 -1.35 -1.54
N THR A 352 -18.16 -0.11 -1.39
CA THR A 352 -17.91 0.78 -2.52
C THR A 352 -16.43 1.15 -2.63
N VAL A 353 -16.06 1.53 -3.84
CA VAL A 353 -14.84 2.28 -4.11
C VAL A 353 -15.26 3.66 -4.59
N LYS A 354 -14.62 4.71 -4.08
CA LYS A 354 -14.88 6.09 -4.49
C LYS A 354 -13.66 6.69 -5.14
N LEU A 355 -13.90 7.53 -6.13
CA LEU A 355 -12.89 8.34 -6.80
C LEU A 355 -13.09 9.80 -6.39
N TRP A 356 -12.01 10.42 -6.01
CA TRP A 356 -11.95 11.81 -5.57
C TRP A 356 -10.96 12.56 -6.46
N GLU A 357 -11.25 13.81 -6.73
CA GLU A 357 -10.43 14.71 -7.53
C GLU A 357 -10.18 15.99 -6.73
N GLY A 358 -8.93 16.48 -6.77
CA GLY A 358 -8.54 17.73 -6.13
C GLY A 358 -8.83 18.93 -7.03
N GLY A 359 -8.28 20.10 -6.62
CA GLY A 359 -8.43 21.34 -7.36
C GLY A 359 -9.66 22.15 -6.99
N ALA A 360 -9.73 23.39 -7.46
CA ALA A 360 -10.90 24.26 -7.27
C ALA A 360 -12.11 23.69 -8.01
N GLU A 361 -13.29 23.86 -7.43
CA GLU A 361 -14.53 23.55 -8.15
C GLU A 361 -14.55 24.37 -9.46
N PRO A 362 -14.99 23.77 -10.59
CA PRO A 362 -15.22 24.55 -11.80
C PRO A 362 -16.20 25.66 -11.44
N VAL A 363 -15.83 26.90 -11.70
CA VAL A 363 -16.72 28.05 -11.57
C VAL A 363 -17.82 27.83 -12.61
N GLU A 364 -19.07 27.59 -12.16
CA GLU A 364 -20.25 27.49 -13.03
C GLU A 364 -20.52 28.83 -13.78
#